data_212fb5879a77ed7f4e23a676ac6c9f15
#
_entry.id   212fb5879a77ed7f4e23a676ac6c9f15
#
_cell.length_a   1.000
_cell.length_b   1.000
_cell.length_c   1.000
_cell.angle_alpha   90.00
_cell.angle_beta   90.00
_cell.angle_gamma   90.00
#
_symmetry.space_group_name_H-M   'P 1'
#
loop_
_entity.id
_entity.type
_entity.pdbx_description
1 polymer ?
#
loop_
_entity_poly.entity_id
_entity_poly.type
_entity_poly.pdbx_seq_one_letter_code
_entity_poly.pdbx_strand_id
1 'polypeptide(L)'
;QAPVFYWDISYAKPMNQETVQAQISPDGKLVAFVFYIDKDRKLPSLSRDEALSMARRFVEAQSGFKEALWDIEKEETRPQSGRVDHRFVFQHKEIDYAGAKLRIAVSFSGNLMTEYNSMVHLPDSWSQEYGKMRSRNELLQSIATIFYVILHPLAFYIAFSQWQKGNVRIRFALFAAAVLTVIFLANNYNDFPLRLASYSSEKS
;
A
#
# COMPACT_ATOMS: atom_id res chain seq x y z
N GLN A 1 -13.14 7.25 16.02
CA GLN A 1 -12.09 7.92 15.24
C GLN A 1 -11.38 6.88 14.40
N ALA A 2 -11.20 7.13 13.10
CA ALA A 2 -10.33 6.30 12.27
C ALA A 2 -8.88 6.52 12.76
N PRO A 3 -8.11 5.44 13.03
CA PRO A 3 -6.74 5.58 13.47
C PRO A 3 -5.88 6.18 12.35
N VAL A 4 -5.08 7.21 12.69
CA VAL A 4 -4.14 7.85 11.76
C VAL A 4 -2.84 7.07 11.68
N PHE A 5 -2.52 6.31 12.73
CA PHE A 5 -1.34 5.46 12.83
C PHE A 5 -1.76 4.01 13.07
N TYR A 6 -1.07 3.09 12.46
CA TYR A 6 -1.27 1.65 12.63
C TYR A 6 0.06 0.91 12.42
N TRP A 7 0.14 -0.26 13.02
CA TRP A 7 1.21 -1.22 12.74
C TRP A 7 0.82 -2.02 11.49
N ASP A 8 1.72 -2.07 10.52
CA ASP A 8 1.56 -2.91 9.33
C ASP A 8 2.36 -4.20 9.54
N ILE A 9 1.66 -5.32 9.61
CA ILE A 9 2.22 -6.64 9.88
C ILE A 9 2.02 -7.47 8.63
N SER A 10 3.12 -7.95 8.05
CA SER A 10 3.09 -8.85 6.90
C SER A 10 3.68 -10.21 7.30
N TYR A 11 2.93 -11.27 7.05
CA TYR A 11 3.37 -12.64 7.23
C TYR A 11 3.33 -13.37 5.89
N ALA A 12 4.50 -13.75 5.41
CA ALA A 12 4.68 -14.53 4.18
C ALA A 12 5.52 -15.77 4.49
N LYS A 13 5.12 -16.91 3.96
CA LYS A 13 5.92 -18.13 4.02
C LYS A 13 6.84 -18.17 2.79
N PRO A 14 8.14 -18.39 2.93
CA PRO A 14 9.05 -18.52 1.79
C PRO A 14 8.53 -19.55 0.78
N MET A 15 8.60 -19.22 -0.51
CA MET A 15 8.13 -20.05 -1.63
C MET A 15 6.62 -20.40 -1.59
N ASN A 16 5.82 -19.64 -0.88
CA ASN A 16 4.36 -19.74 -0.91
C ASN A 16 3.77 -18.42 -1.43
N GLN A 17 2.78 -18.51 -2.31
CA GLN A 17 2.09 -17.34 -2.85
C GLN A 17 1.09 -16.74 -1.84
N GLU A 18 0.79 -17.48 -0.76
CA GLU A 18 -0.15 -17.03 0.25
C GLU A 18 0.53 -16.09 1.26
N THR A 19 -0.04 -14.92 1.44
CA THR A 19 0.47 -13.87 2.33
C THR A 19 -0.67 -13.26 3.12
N VAL A 20 -0.46 -13.03 4.41
CA VAL A 20 -1.38 -12.30 5.27
C VAL A 20 -0.78 -10.94 5.58
N GLN A 21 -1.56 -9.90 5.37
CA GLN A 21 -1.23 -8.54 5.82
C GLN A 21 -2.30 -8.06 6.78
N ALA A 22 -1.91 -7.47 7.89
CA ALA A 22 -2.81 -6.94 8.89
C ALA A 22 -2.37 -5.56 9.36
N GLN A 23 -3.34 -4.67 9.54
CA GLN A 23 -3.14 -3.34 10.11
C GLN A 23 -3.80 -3.28 11.48
N ILE A 24 -3.01 -2.97 12.49
CA ILE A 24 -3.44 -2.93 13.88
C ILE A 24 -3.18 -1.52 14.42
N SER A 25 -4.21 -0.91 14.99
CA SER A 25 -4.10 0.39 15.64
C SER A 25 -3.26 0.32 16.93
N PRO A 26 -2.73 1.45 17.44
CA PRO A 26 -1.93 1.47 18.67
C PRO A 26 -2.65 0.95 19.90
N ASP A 27 -3.97 0.98 19.93
CA ASP A 27 -4.84 0.42 20.98
C ASP A 27 -5.18 -1.07 20.77
N GLY A 28 -4.51 -1.73 19.80
CA GLY A 28 -4.62 -3.17 19.56
C GLY A 28 -5.83 -3.61 18.74
N LYS A 29 -6.58 -2.67 18.14
CA LYS A 29 -7.74 -3.01 17.31
C LYS A 29 -7.34 -3.32 15.88
N LEU A 30 -7.99 -4.31 15.29
CA LEU A 30 -7.83 -4.63 13.88
C LEU A 30 -8.49 -3.53 13.02
N VAL A 31 -7.69 -2.88 12.17
CA VAL A 31 -8.14 -1.85 11.23
C VAL A 31 -8.42 -2.46 9.86
N ALA A 32 -7.51 -3.30 9.41
CA ALA A 32 -7.65 -4.03 8.15
C ALA A 32 -6.88 -5.35 8.20
N PHE A 33 -7.31 -6.32 7.43
CA PHE A 33 -6.48 -7.44 7.03
C PHE A 33 -6.79 -7.86 5.60
N VAL A 34 -5.79 -8.42 4.93
CA VAL A 34 -5.93 -9.07 3.62
C VAL A 34 -5.17 -10.37 3.67
N PHE A 35 -5.83 -11.43 3.26
CA PHE A 35 -5.22 -12.73 3.04
C PHE A 35 -5.21 -13.03 1.55
N TYR A 36 -4.05 -12.91 0.94
CA TYR A 36 -3.82 -13.30 -0.45
C TYR A 36 -3.74 -14.81 -0.51
N ILE A 37 -4.66 -15.42 -1.24
CA ILE A 37 -4.70 -16.87 -1.47
C ILE A 37 -4.45 -17.18 -2.93
N ASP A 38 -3.95 -18.37 -3.21
CA ASP A 38 -3.78 -18.86 -4.58
C ASP A 38 -5.12 -18.83 -5.35
N LYS A 39 -5.06 -18.32 -6.58
CA LYS A 39 -6.25 -18.21 -7.46
C LYS A 39 -6.89 -19.57 -7.72
N ASP A 40 -6.07 -20.62 -7.85
CA ASP A 40 -6.51 -21.97 -8.18
C ASP A 40 -6.87 -22.82 -6.93
N ARG A 41 -6.74 -22.24 -5.74
CA ARG A 41 -7.10 -22.92 -4.50
C ARG A 41 -8.60 -23.21 -4.48
N LYS A 42 -8.96 -24.49 -4.43
CA LYS A 42 -10.34 -24.95 -4.30
C LYS A 42 -10.78 -24.86 -2.86
N LEU A 43 -11.91 -24.22 -2.62
CA LEU A 43 -12.52 -24.03 -1.30
C LEU A 43 -14.02 -24.30 -1.40
N PRO A 44 -14.65 -24.83 -0.32
CA PRO A 44 -16.10 -24.90 -0.24
C PRO A 44 -16.71 -23.52 -0.44
N SER A 45 -17.77 -23.41 -1.22
CA SER A 45 -18.44 -22.15 -1.49
C SER A 45 -19.54 -21.91 -0.46
N LEU A 46 -19.63 -20.69 0.05
CA LEU A 46 -20.77 -20.21 0.80
C LEU A 46 -21.87 -19.75 -0.16
N SER A 47 -23.12 -19.86 0.27
CA SER A 47 -24.19 -19.09 -0.36
C SER A 47 -24.03 -17.61 -0.03
N ARG A 48 -24.65 -16.76 -0.82
CA ARG A 48 -24.64 -15.31 -0.61
C ARG A 48 -25.11 -14.92 0.79
N ASP A 49 -26.19 -15.52 1.26
CA ASP A 49 -26.81 -15.18 2.54
C ASP A 49 -25.99 -15.67 3.74
N GLU A 50 -25.33 -16.81 3.62
CA GLU A 50 -24.38 -17.30 4.62
C GLU A 50 -23.16 -16.36 4.71
N ALA A 51 -22.58 -15.98 3.58
CA ALA A 51 -21.44 -15.06 3.51
C ALA A 51 -21.80 -13.68 4.11
N LEU A 52 -22.98 -13.13 3.76
CA LEU A 52 -23.47 -11.88 4.32
C LEU A 52 -23.69 -11.95 5.84
N SER A 53 -24.29 -13.03 6.31
CA SER A 53 -24.51 -13.27 7.74
C SER A 53 -23.19 -13.35 8.52
N MET A 54 -22.17 -14.01 7.95
CA MET A 54 -20.83 -14.07 8.54
C MET A 54 -20.15 -12.70 8.53
N ALA A 55 -20.26 -11.93 7.43
CA ALA A 55 -19.73 -10.57 7.34
C ALA A 55 -20.31 -9.66 8.42
N ARG A 56 -21.64 -9.63 8.59
CA ARG A 56 -22.32 -8.82 9.62
C ARG A 56 -21.86 -9.17 11.02
N ARG A 57 -21.82 -10.46 11.37
CA ARG A 57 -21.36 -10.92 12.70
C ARG A 57 -19.90 -10.50 12.97
N PHE A 58 -19.05 -10.62 11.97
CA PHE A 58 -17.65 -10.23 12.13
C PHE A 58 -17.50 -8.70 12.33
N VAL A 59 -18.19 -7.88 11.52
CA VAL A 59 -18.16 -6.44 11.63
C VAL A 59 -18.74 -5.96 12.97
N GLU A 60 -19.82 -6.60 13.45
CA GLU A 60 -20.39 -6.32 14.76
C GLU A 60 -19.39 -6.58 15.90
N ALA A 61 -18.69 -7.69 15.85
CA ALA A 61 -17.70 -8.03 16.85
C ALA A 61 -16.50 -7.07 16.88
N GLN A 62 -16.08 -6.55 15.72
CA GLN A 62 -14.89 -5.70 15.61
C GLN A 62 -15.14 -4.21 15.83
N SER A 63 -16.24 -3.68 15.36
CA SER A 63 -16.45 -2.21 15.25
C SER A 63 -17.55 -1.66 16.17
N GLY A 64 -18.20 -2.50 16.97
CA GLY A 64 -19.44 -2.10 17.67
C GLY A 64 -20.55 -1.74 16.66
N PHE A 65 -20.54 -2.36 15.53
CA PHE A 65 -21.46 -2.22 14.41
C PHE A 65 -22.91 -2.36 14.90
N LYS A 66 -23.68 -1.30 14.72
CA LYS A 66 -25.12 -1.34 14.90
C LYS A 66 -25.75 -1.42 13.51
N GLU A 67 -26.37 -2.53 13.16
CA GLU A 67 -26.91 -2.79 11.81
C GLU A 67 -27.78 -1.64 11.28
N ALA A 68 -28.55 -0.99 12.14
CA ALA A 68 -29.41 0.12 11.78
C ALA A 68 -28.67 1.33 11.18
N LEU A 69 -27.37 1.50 11.48
CA LEU A 69 -26.52 2.61 11.04
C LEU A 69 -25.76 2.34 9.75
N TRP A 70 -25.90 1.15 9.17
CA TRP A 70 -25.14 0.74 8.01
C TRP A 70 -26.04 0.24 6.88
N ASP A 71 -25.74 0.66 5.67
CA ASP A 71 -26.34 0.13 4.44
C ASP A 71 -25.30 -0.67 3.67
N ILE A 72 -25.77 -1.66 2.92
CA ILE A 72 -24.96 -2.34 1.91
C ILE A 72 -24.91 -1.42 0.70
N GLU A 73 -23.74 -0.83 0.44
CA GLU A 73 -23.54 0.03 -0.72
C GLU A 73 -23.20 -0.77 -1.97
N LYS A 74 -22.38 -1.80 -1.79
CA LYS A 74 -21.94 -2.64 -2.90
C LYS A 74 -21.87 -4.10 -2.49
N GLU A 75 -22.31 -4.93 -3.39
CA GLU A 75 -22.25 -6.38 -3.28
C GLU A 75 -21.75 -6.97 -4.59
N GLU A 76 -20.78 -7.85 -4.51
CA GLU A 76 -20.24 -8.57 -5.66
C GLU A 76 -20.14 -10.05 -5.35
N THR A 77 -20.59 -10.87 -6.29
CA THR A 77 -20.42 -12.33 -6.28
C THR A 77 -19.68 -12.72 -7.55
N ARG A 78 -18.55 -13.38 -7.40
CA ARG A 78 -17.69 -13.79 -8.52
C ARG A 78 -17.45 -15.29 -8.47
N PRO A 79 -18.00 -16.07 -9.43
CA PRO A 79 -17.64 -17.47 -9.55
C PRO A 79 -16.19 -17.60 -10.03
N GLN A 80 -15.42 -18.45 -9.34
CA GLN A 80 -14.04 -18.81 -9.67
C GLN A 80 -13.95 -20.30 -10.01
N SER A 81 -12.81 -20.75 -10.52
CA SER A 81 -12.54 -22.16 -10.77
C SER A 81 -12.44 -22.94 -9.46
N GLY A 82 -13.58 -23.52 -8.99
CA GLY A 82 -13.63 -24.36 -7.79
C GLY A 82 -14.01 -23.64 -6.49
N ARG A 83 -14.53 -22.40 -6.56
CA ARG A 83 -15.13 -21.67 -5.42
C ARG A 83 -15.99 -20.52 -5.92
N VAL A 84 -16.76 -19.93 -5.02
CA VAL A 84 -17.47 -18.67 -5.27
C VAL A 84 -16.93 -17.63 -4.28
N ASP A 85 -16.55 -16.45 -4.79
CA ASP A 85 -16.05 -15.35 -3.99
C ASP A 85 -17.16 -14.31 -3.80
N HIS A 86 -17.29 -13.78 -2.56
CA HIS A 86 -18.27 -12.75 -2.21
C HIS A 86 -17.56 -11.55 -1.62
N ARG A 87 -18.00 -10.34 -2.01
CA ARG A 87 -17.53 -9.08 -1.45
C ARG A 87 -18.71 -8.20 -1.07
N PHE A 88 -18.69 -7.68 0.17
CA PHE A 88 -19.69 -6.76 0.69
C PHE A 88 -19.01 -5.47 1.12
N VAL A 89 -19.59 -4.33 0.75
CA VAL A 89 -19.16 -3.01 1.20
C VAL A 89 -20.32 -2.39 1.96
N PHE A 90 -20.11 -2.17 3.25
CA PHE A 90 -21.05 -1.48 4.12
C PHE A 90 -20.65 -0.01 4.21
N GLN A 91 -21.64 0.90 4.18
CA GLN A 91 -21.43 2.33 4.34
C GLN A 91 -22.22 2.85 5.53
N HIS A 92 -21.59 3.67 6.38
CA HIS A 92 -22.24 4.29 7.51
C HIS A 92 -23.19 5.39 7.04
N LYS A 93 -24.44 5.40 7.56
CA LYS A 93 -25.50 6.33 7.15
C LYS A 93 -25.27 7.77 7.58
N GLU A 94 -24.78 7.96 8.80
CA GLU A 94 -24.71 9.25 9.46
C GLU A 94 -23.34 9.92 9.39
N ILE A 95 -22.27 9.14 9.15
CA ILE A 95 -20.91 9.68 9.10
C ILE A 95 -20.63 10.22 7.71
N ASP A 96 -20.68 11.53 7.59
CA ASP A 96 -20.32 12.30 6.40
C ASP A 96 -19.46 13.49 6.81
N TYR A 97 -18.20 13.49 6.41
CA TYR A 97 -17.27 14.59 6.62
C TYR A 97 -16.94 15.25 5.27
N ALA A 98 -17.68 16.25 4.89
CA ALA A 98 -17.50 16.95 3.61
C ALA A 98 -17.54 16.00 2.39
N GLY A 99 -18.45 15.02 2.41
CA GLY A 99 -18.60 14.00 1.39
C GLY A 99 -17.73 12.75 1.60
N ALA A 100 -16.83 12.75 2.57
CA ALA A 100 -16.09 11.56 2.93
C ALA A 100 -16.93 10.63 3.83
N LYS A 101 -17.06 9.38 3.42
CA LYS A 101 -17.95 8.39 4.07
C LYS A 101 -17.15 7.24 4.67
N LEU A 102 -17.57 6.80 5.85
CA LEU A 102 -16.97 5.62 6.48
C LEU A 102 -17.53 4.36 5.81
N ARG A 103 -16.64 3.49 5.35
CA ARG A 103 -16.97 2.21 4.70
C ARG A 103 -16.23 1.07 5.36
N ILE A 104 -16.86 -0.11 5.33
CA ILE A 104 -16.26 -1.37 5.75
C ILE A 104 -16.42 -2.35 4.58
N ALA A 105 -15.29 -2.87 4.09
CA ALA A 105 -15.29 -3.93 3.09
C ALA A 105 -14.96 -5.27 3.76
N VAL A 106 -15.71 -6.32 3.38
CA VAL A 106 -15.48 -7.71 3.80
C VAL A 106 -15.56 -8.60 2.57
N SER A 107 -14.55 -9.43 2.38
CA SER A 107 -14.50 -10.38 1.26
C SER A 107 -14.30 -11.80 1.75
N PHE A 108 -14.93 -12.73 1.04
CA PHE A 108 -14.78 -14.17 1.22
C PHE A 108 -14.32 -14.81 -0.07
N SER A 109 -13.34 -15.69 0.00
CA SER A 109 -13.01 -16.61 -1.07
C SER A 109 -13.44 -18.01 -0.67
N GLY A 110 -14.50 -18.52 -1.31
CA GLY A 110 -15.19 -19.69 -0.84
C GLY A 110 -15.74 -19.48 0.59
N ASN A 111 -15.34 -20.33 1.52
CA ASN A 111 -15.73 -20.24 2.95
C ASN A 111 -14.70 -19.49 3.82
N LEU A 112 -13.63 -18.96 3.25
CA LEU A 112 -12.57 -18.28 3.96
C LEU A 112 -12.71 -16.78 3.83
N MET A 113 -12.72 -16.06 4.96
CA MET A 113 -12.65 -14.59 4.95
C MET A 113 -11.24 -14.15 4.52
N THR A 114 -11.16 -13.37 3.45
CA THR A 114 -9.89 -12.94 2.85
C THR A 114 -9.62 -11.45 2.96
N GLU A 115 -10.62 -10.65 3.28
CA GLU A 115 -10.45 -9.21 3.46
C GLU A 115 -11.38 -8.68 4.54
N TYR A 116 -10.85 -7.81 5.37
CA TYR A 116 -11.58 -6.85 6.18
C TYR A 116 -10.86 -5.52 6.08
N ASN A 117 -11.56 -4.46 5.78
CA ASN A 117 -10.96 -3.13 5.66
C ASN A 117 -11.95 -2.06 6.09
N SER A 118 -11.62 -1.34 7.16
CA SER A 118 -12.36 -0.17 7.61
C SER A 118 -11.68 1.08 7.06
N MET A 119 -12.33 1.76 6.12
CA MET A 119 -11.75 2.88 5.37
C MET A 119 -12.67 4.09 5.33
N VAL A 120 -12.06 5.26 5.21
CA VAL A 120 -12.77 6.50 4.85
C VAL A 120 -12.70 6.64 3.33
N HIS A 121 -13.86 6.59 2.69
CA HIS A 121 -13.96 6.80 1.24
C HIS A 121 -14.07 8.30 0.96
N LEU A 122 -13.08 8.83 0.26
CA LEU A 122 -13.01 10.23 -0.13
C LEU A 122 -13.86 10.50 -1.39
N PRO A 123 -14.49 11.68 -1.52
CA PRO A 123 -15.21 12.04 -2.73
C PRO A 123 -14.32 12.02 -3.97
N ASP A 124 -14.89 11.65 -5.11
CA ASP A 124 -14.16 11.61 -6.39
C ASP A 124 -13.59 12.98 -6.77
N SER A 125 -14.30 14.08 -6.44
CA SER A 125 -13.82 15.45 -6.65
C SER A 125 -12.50 15.72 -5.93
N TRP A 126 -12.38 15.27 -4.68
CA TRP A 126 -11.14 15.41 -3.91
C TRP A 126 -10.01 14.59 -4.52
N SER A 127 -10.30 13.34 -4.91
CA SER A 127 -9.32 12.46 -5.54
C SER A 127 -8.81 13.03 -6.86
N GLN A 128 -9.70 13.66 -7.66
CA GLN A 128 -9.33 14.32 -8.90
C GLN A 128 -8.48 15.58 -8.66
N GLU A 129 -8.82 16.41 -7.68
CA GLU A 129 -8.06 17.60 -7.34
C GLU A 129 -6.67 17.24 -6.81
N TYR A 130 -6.59 16.27 -5.92
CA TYR A 130 -5.33 15.72 -5.43
C TYR A 130 -4.48 15.15 -6.58
N GLY A 131 -5.10 14.40 -7.49
CA GLY A 131 -4.45 13.89 -8.70
C GLY A 131 -3.86 15.00 -9.58
N LYS A 132 -4.58 16.12 -9.77
CA LYS A 132 -4.08 17.29 -10.50
C LYS A 132 -2.87 17.94 -9.82
N MET A 133 -2.90 18.10 -8.50
CA MET A 133 -1.75 18.63 -7.75
C MET A 133 -0.53 17.70 -7.86
N ARG A 134 -0.75 16.39 -7.75
CA ARG A 134 0.31 15.39 -7.89
C ARG A 134 0.94 15.41 -9.29
N SER A 135 0.12 15.46 -10.33
CA SER A 135 0.60 15.54 -11.73
C SER A 135 1.48 16.76 -11.98
N ARG A 136 1.17 17.91 -11.37
CA ARG A 136 2.01 19.11 -11.46
C ARG A 136 3.38 18.90 -10.78
N ASN A 137 3.41 18.23 -9.63
CA ASN A 137 4.65 17.91 -8.94
C ASN A 137 5.49 16.91 -9.74
N GLU A 138 4.85 15.90 -10.35
CA GLU A 138 5.51 14.93 -11.23
C GLU A 138 6.10 15.59 -12.49
N LEU A 139 5.41 16.57 -13.05
CA LEU A 139 5.95 17.38 -14.16
C LEU A 139 7.20 18.14 -13.75
N LEU A 140 7.18 18.84 -12.60
CA LEU A 140 8.34 19.55 -12.08
C LEU A 140 9.52 18.63 -11.79
N GLN A 141 9.23 17.45 -11.21
CA GLN A 141 10.23 16.41 -10.96
C GLN A 141 10.84 15.89 -12.28
N SER A 142 10.02 15.70 -13.32
CA SER A 142 10.49 15.28 -14.65
C SER A 142 11.42 16.34 -15.27
N ILE A 143 11.06 17.61 -15.16
CA ILE A 143 11.92 18.73 -15.62
C ILE A 143 13.25 18.72 -14.85
N ALA A 144 13.20 18.61 -13.53
CA ALA A 144 14.40 18.53 -12.69
C ALA A 144 15.29 17.33 -13.07
N THR A 145 14.69 16.19 -13.39
CA THR A 145 15.40 14.99 -13.85
C THR A 145 16.12 15.23 -15.19
N ILE A 146 15.47 15.91 -16.12
CA ILE A 146 16.11 16.27 -17.40
C ILE A 146 17.36 17.14 -17.16
N PHE A 147 17.24 18.16 -16.32
CA PHE A 147 18.40 18.99 -15.95
C PHE A 147 19.51 18.17 -15.28
N TYR A 148 19.13 17.23 -14.38
CA TYR A 148 20.07 16.34 -13.74
C TYR A 148 20.84 15.49 -14.76
N VAL A 149 20.14 14.89 -15.73
CA VAL A 149 20.73 14.04 -16.79
C VAL A 149 21.68 14.85 -17.68
N ILE A 150 21.43 16.13 -17.93
CA ILE A 150 22.31 17.00 -18.75
C ILE A 150 23.51 17.48 -17.93
N LEU A 151 23.29 17.90 -16.68
CA LEU A 151 24.35 18.49 -15.85
C LEU A 151 25.41 17.46 -15.42
N HIS A 152 25.06 16.20 -15.22
CA HIS A 152 26.01 15.17 -14.79
C HIS A 152 27.08 14.87 -15.85
N PRO A 153 26.78 14.61 -17.13
CA PRO A 153 27.79 14.45 -18.18
C PRO A 153 28.63 15.69 -18.36
N LEU A 154 28.04 16.90 -18.28
CA LEU A 154 28.76 18.14 -18.35
C LEU A 154 29.77 18.31 -17.22
N ALA A 155 29.31 18.05 -15.97
CA ALA A 155 30.18 18.08 -14.79
C ALA A 155 31.32 17.07 -14.91
N PHE A 156 31.00 15.86 -15.38
CA PHE A 156 31.99 14.81 -15.62
C PHE A 156 33.02 15.25 -16.68
N TYR A 157 32.57 15.83 -17.79
CA TYR A 157 33.45 16.35 -18.84
C TYR A 157 34.39 17.43 -18.31
N ILE A 158 33.84 18.37 -17.53
CA ILE A 158 34.67 19.45 -16.93
C ILE A 158 35.69 18.85 -15.96
N ALA A 159 35.26 17.93 -15.07
CA ALA A 159 36.14 17.30 -14.10
C ALA A 159 37.26 16.48 -14.81
N PHE A 160 36.93 15.75 -15.86
CA PHE A 160 37.88 14.99 -16.66
C PHE A 160 38.90 15.93 -17.37
N SER A 161 38.41 17.02 -17.97
CA SER A 161 39.27 18.03 -18.61
C SER A 161 40.22 18.69 -17.60
N GLN A 162 39.78 19.03 -16.40
CA GLN A 162 40.62 19.58 -15.34
C GLN A 162 41.63 18.56 -14.82
N TRP A 163 41.24 17.30 -14.76
CA TRP A 163 42.15 16.20 -14.38
C TRP A 163 43.29 16.08 -15.41
N GLN A 164 43.01 16.07 -16.71
CA GLN A 164 44.02 16.03 -17.77
C GLN A 164 45.00 17.23 -17.70
N LYS A 165 44.51 18.38 -17.24
CA LYS A 165 45.35 19.59 -17.05
C LYS A 165 46.16 19.57 -15.76
N GLY A 166 46.05 18.52 -14.92
CA GLY A 166 46.75 18.43 -13.64
C GLY A 166 46.18 19.33 -12.53
N ASN A 167 45.01 19.93 -12.74
CA ASN A 167 44.43 20.92 -11.82
C ASN A 167 43.61 20.24 -10.69
N VAL A 168 43.44 18.89 -10.72
CA VAL A 168 42.63 18.17 -9.75
C VAL A 168 43.52 17.60 -8.64
N ARG A 169 43.19 17.92 -7.40
CA ARG A 169 43.79 17.29 -6.21
C ARG A 169 43.21 15.90 -5.97
N ILE A 170 43.74 14.87 -6.64
CA ILE A 170 43.23 13.50 -6.66
C ILE A 170 43.05 12.94 -5.24
N ARG A 171 43.96 13.21 -4.31
CA ARG A 171 43.83 12.74 -2.90
C ARG A 171 42.58 13.27 -2.23
N PHE A 172 42.26 14.56 -2.43
CA PHE A 172 41.06 15.16 -1.89
C PHE A 172 39.81 14.60 -2.55
N ALA A 173 39.82 14.43 -3.87
CA ALA A 173 38.69 13.85 -4.61
C ALA A 173 38.39 12.41 -4.18
N LEU A 174 39.43 11.57 -3.98
CA LEU A 174 39.28 10.22 -3.48
C LEU A 174 38.76 10.19 -2.03
N PHE A 175 39.24 11.07 -1.16
CA PHE A 175 38.74 11.18 0.20
C PHE A 175 37.24 11.58 0.21
N ALA A 176 36.86 12.60 -0.56
CA ALA A 176 35.48 13.03 -0.66
C ALA A 176 34.58 11.92 -1.22
N ALA A 177 35.03 11.20 -2.26
CA ALA A 177 34.32 10.06 -2.81
C ALA A 177 34.14 8.94 -1.78
N ALA A 178 35.16 8.62 -1.01
CA ALA A 178 35.09 7.62 0.05
C ALA A 178 34.06 8.00 1.13
N VAL A 179 34.07 9.26 1.58
CA VAL A 179 33.10 9.78 2.57
C VAL A 179 31.67 9.67 2.02
N LEU A 180 31.44 10.12 0.80
CA LEU A 180 30.11 10.02 0.16
C LEU A 180 29.66 8.57 -0.01
N THR A 181 30.57 7.67 -0.36
CA THR A 181 30.26 6.23 -0.47
C THR A 181 29.84 5.64 0.88
N VAL A 182 30.55 5.99 1.96
CA VAL A 182 30.18 5.54 3.33
C VAL A 182 28.79 6.05 3.72
N ILE A 183 28.51 7.33 3.47
CA ILE A 183 27.19 7.93 3.74
C ILE A 183 26.10 7.20 2.92
N PHE A 184 26.35 6.96 1.66
CA PHE A 184 25.44 6.26 0.76
C PHE A 184 25.16 4.82 1.25
N LEU A 185 26.20 4.09 1.63
CA LEU A 185 26.05 2.73 2.16
C LEU A 185 25.29 2.71 3.49
N ALA A 186 25.59 3.65 4.38
CA ALA A 186 24.87 3.79 5.65
C ALA A 186 23.38 4.07 5.44
N ASN A 187 23.06 4.97 4.48
CA ASN A 187 21.68 5.27 4.14
C ASN A 187 20.95 4.04 3.54
N ASN A 188 21.59 3.32 2.61
CA ASN A 188 21.00 2.09 2.05
C ASN A 188 20.81 1.00 3.10
N TYR A 189 21.73 0.87 4.05
CA TYR A 189 21.60 -0.05 5.18
C TYR A 189 20.41 0.31 6.07
N ASN A 190 20.25 1.59 6.37
CA ASN A 190 19.10 2.10 7.15
C ASN A 190 17.76 1.84 6.42
N ASP A 191 17.71 1.95 5.10
CA ASP A 191 16.51 1.74 4.29
C ASP A 191 16.23 0.25 4.01
N PHE A 192 17.18 -0.63 4.27
CA PHE A 192 17.05 -2.07 3.97
C PHE A 192 15.82 -2.73 4.61
N PRO A 193 15.46 -2.48 5.90
CA PRO A 193 14.25 -3.05 6.49
C PRO A 193 12.97 -2.62 5.78
N LEU A 194 12.89 -1.36 5.32
CA LEU A 194 11.73 -0.83 4.57
C LEU A 194 11.62 -1.51 3.19
N ARG A 195 12.73 -1.71 2.52
CA ARG A 195 12.76 -2.43 1.23
C ARG A 195 12.37 -3.89 1.39
N LEU A 196 12.81 -4.54 2.47
CA LEU A 196 12.44 -5.91 2.79
C LEU A 196 10.94 -6.04 3.09
N ALA A 197 10.37 -5.08 3.85
CA ALA A 197 8.95 -5.03 4.15
C ALA A 197 8.07 -4.78 2.90
N SER A 198 8.60 -4.05 1.91
CA SER A 198 7.90 -3.80 0.63
C SER A 198 8.13 -4.88 -0.44
N TYR A 199 8.95 -5.87 -0.15
CA TYR A 199 9.22 -6.98 -1.07
C TYR A 199 8.00 -7.88 -1.16
N SER A 200 7.45 -8.03 -2.35
CA SER A 200 6.42 -9.02 -2.66
C SER A 200 6.94 -9.99 -3.72
N SER A 201 6.68 -11.27 -3.54
CA SER A 201 7.07 -12.32 -4.49
C SER A 201 6.39 -12.20 -5.87
N GLU A 202 5.40 -11.34 -6.01
CA GLU A 202 4.71 -11.08 -7.29
C GLU A 202 5.48 -10.11 -8.21
N LYS A 203 6.57 -9.50 -7.74
CA LYS A 203 7.38 -8.54 -8.51
C LYS A 203 8.73 -9.08 -8.99
N SER A 204 8.95 -10.38 -8.86
CA SER A 204 10.16 -11.05 -9.34
C SER A 204 9.94 -11.69 -10.71
#